data_6ec8e336447cfb99755d361e5c58908f
#
_entry.id   6ec8e336447cfb99755d361e5c58908f
#
_cell.length_a   1.000
_cell.length_b   1.000
_cell.length_c   1.000
_cell.angle_alpha   90.00
_cell.angle_beta   90.00
_cell.angle_gamma   90.00
#
_symmetry.space_group_name_H-M   'P 1'
#
loop_
_entity.id
_entity.type
_entity.pdbx_description
1 polymer ?
#
loop_
_entity_poly.entity_id
_entity_poly.type
_entity_poly.pdbx_seq_one_letter_code
_entity_poly.pdbx_strand_id
1 'polypeptide(L)'
;PEKNPTMKRVYAYLLQKRHIDREILSYFAKAGTIYESAEHHNIVFAGLDSEGKIRHIHVKGSCSDGRSFRLNQEGSEAAYGFGYRGTGNRLYVFEAPIDLLSFLSLYPENWQGNSYITLNGVAEHAMLQALKDNPRLDTVVLCLDHDPAGIEACGRLAEILVRNGYGAVKRLQSACKDWNEDLKGRYGEETIPAQEHPRVMECRAWTEVLKEVTESINIKYANRSYICRYYQDIYNELKKGRGREQLMDAFDGPGMLLTGVLVRCMEKEGIALGRETSADQILENLSKRYQPHKDKGNFNTRIRQMQAAFEETLEVFDTKDLEQKE
;
A
#
# COMPACT_ATOMS: atom_id res chain seq x y z
N PRO A 1 -10.85 9.96 30.09
CA PRO A 1 -11.42 11.31 30.28
C PRO A 1 -12.90 11.24 30.65
N GLU A 2 -13.36 12.14 31.54
CA GLU A 2 -14.78 12.26 31.86
C GLU A 2 -15.61 12.62 30.62
N LYS A 3 -16.83 12.08 30.55
CA LYS A 3 -17.76 12.37 29.45
C LYS A 3 -18.45 13.71 29.66
N ASN A 4 -18.44 14.55 28.63
CA ASN A 4 -19.25 15.73 28.60
C ASN A 4 -20.75 15.34 28.49
N PRO A 5 -21.67 16.02 29.19
CA PRO A 5 -23.11 15.76 29.08
C PRO A 5 -23.67 15.88 27.65
N THR A 6 -22.99 16.61 26.79
CA THR A 6 -23.38 16.81 25.40
C THR A 6 -22.21 16.49 24.45
N MET A 7 -22.52 16.18 23.19
CA MET A 7 -21.54 15.93 22.16
C MET A 7 -21.58 16.97 21.03
N LYS A 8 -22.02 18.20 21.35
CA LYS A 8 -22.29 19.23 20.32
C LYS A 8 -21.06 19.54 19.44
N ARG A 9 -19.88 19.72 20.05
CA ARG A 9 -18.65 20.04 19.32
C ARG A 9 -18.16 18.86 18.50
N VAL A 10 -18.22 17.66 19.07
CA VAL A 10 -17.84 16.42 18.37
C VAL A 10 -18.75 16.18 17.16
N TYR A 11 -20.08 16.33 17.33
CA TYR A 11 -21.01 16.21 16.23
C TYR A 11 -20.77 17.27 15.15
N ALA A 12 -20.60 18.55 15.55
CA ALA A 12 -20.29 19.62 14.59
C ALA A 12 -19.01 19.32 13.79
N TYR A 13 -17.96 18.91 14.47
CA TYR A 13 -16.69 18.59 13.80
C TYR A 13 -16.80 17.38 12.87
N LEU A 14 -17.33 16.25 13.35
CA LEU A 14 -17.37 15.02 12.57
C LEU A 14 -18.36 15.09 11.40
N LEU A 15 -19.54 15.73 11.59
CA LEU A 15 -20.52 15.88 10.53
C LEU A 15 -20.17 16.97 9.53
N GLN A 16 -19.68 18.14 10.00
CA GLN A 16 -19.52 19.31 9.12
C GLN A 16 -18.11 19.44 8.53
N LYS A 17 -17.08 18.98 9.24
CA LYS A 17 -15.68 19.08 8.79
C LYS A 17 -15.12 17.77 8.25
N ARG A 18 -15.71 16.65 8.67
CA ARG A 18 -15.25 15.32 8.24
C ARG A 18 -16.29 14.57 7.41
N HIS A 19 -17.50 15.12 7.29
CA HIS A 19 -18.63 14.56 6.53
C HIS A 19 -19.03 13.14 6.94
N ILE A 20 -18.68 12.74 8.17
CA ILE A 20 -19.07 11.43 8.69
C ILE A 20 -20.61 11.33 8.70
N ASP A 21 -21.12 10.21 8.23
CA ASP A 21 -22.55 9.97 8.22
C ASP A 21 -23.15 10.04 9.62
N ARG A 22 -24.31 10.68 9.75
CA ARG A 22 -24.99 10.90 11.05
C ARG A 22 -25.41 9.59 11.71
N GLU A 23 -25.87 8.61 10.96
CA GLU A 23 -26.34 7.34 11.51
C GLU A 23 -25.16 6.52 12.02
N ILE A 24 -24.07 6.49 11.24
CA ILE A 24 -22.80 5.85 11.64
C ILE A 24 -22.28 6.49 12.94
N LEU A 25 -22.16 7.82 12.99
CA LEU A 25 -21.70 8.52 14.19
C LEU A 25 -22.61 8.24 15.39
N SER A 26 -23.94 8.31 15.18
CA SER A 26 -24.91 8.10 16.26
C SER A 26 -24.89 6.67 16.80
N TYR A 27 -24.58 5.70 15.96
CA TYR A 27 -24.38 4.31 16.38
C TYR A 27 -23.25 4.19 17.41
N PHE A 28 -22.06 4.66 17.09
CA PHE A 28 -20.90 4.59 17.97
C PHE A 28 -21.04 5.49 19.22
N ALA A 29 -21.71 6.62 19.08
CA ALA A 29 -22.03 7.49 20.22
C ALA A 29 -22.98 6.82 21.23
N LYS A 30 -24.04 6.16 20.74
CA LYS A 30 -24.97 5.38 21.58
C LYS A 30 -24.29 4.17 22.22
N ALA A 31 -23.39 3.52 21.50
CA ALA A 31 -22.57 2.43 22.04
C ALA A 31 -21.56 2.93 23.10
N GLY A 32 -21.37 4.24 23.23
CA GLY A 32 -20.44 4.84 24.19
C GLY A 32 -18.97 4.73 23.82
N THR A 33 -18.67 4.31 22.60
CA THR A 33 -17.29 4.16 22.07
C THR A 33 -16.77 5.45 21.44
N ILE A 34 -17.65 6.40 21.12
CA ILE A 34 -17.29 7.77 20.76
C ILE A 34 -17.99 8.72 21.74
N TYR A 35 -17.24 9.65 22.32
CA TYR A 35 -17.82 10.68 23.17
C TYR A 35 -16.97 11.95 23.18
N GLU A 36 -17.53 13.04 23.71
CA GLU A 36 -16.85 14.31 23.95
C GLU A 36 -16.25 14.32 25.36
N SER A 37 -14.97 14.72 25.51
CA SER A 37 -14.39 14.91 26.83
C SER A 37 -14.90 16.17 27.49
N ALA A 38 -15.11 16.13 28.82
CA ALA A 38 -15.64 17.26 29.58
C ALA A 38 -14.68 18.44 29.61
N GLU A 39 -13.37 18.19 29.79
CA GLU A 39 -12.39 19.23 30.04
C GLU A 39 -12.05 20.05 28.79
N HIS A 40 -11.74 19.37 27.67
CA HIS A 40 -11.24 20.03 26.45
C HIS A 40 -12.16 19.89 25.25
N HIS A 41 -13.32 19.27 25.41
CA HIS A 41 -14.26 18.97 24.33
C HIS A 41 -13.64 18.21 23.16
N ASN A 42 -12.61 17.43 23.44
CA ASN A 42 -11.96 16.58 22.44
C ASN A 42 -12.82 15.37 22.11
N ILE A 43 -12.61 14.81 20.92
CA ILE A 43 -13.20 13.55 20.52
C ILE A 43 -12.44 12.42 21.21
N VAL A 44 -13.16 11.54 21.87
CA VAL A 44 -12.62 10.33 22.50
C VAL A 44 -13.12 9.12 21.74
N PHE A 45 -12.19 8.28 21.31
CA PHE A 45 -12.46 6.98 20.69
C PHE A 45 -11.99 5.87 21.64
N ALA A 46 -12.92 5.01 22.06
CA ALA A 46 -12.65 3.92 22.99
C ALA A 46 -12.48 2.59 22.27
N GLY A 47 -11.36 1.91 22.53
CA GLY A 47 -11.11 0.53 22.16
C GLY A 47 -11.55 -0.42 23.27
N LEU A 48 -12.34 -1.43 22.93
CA LEU A 48 -12.93 -2.38 23.87
C LEU A 48 -12.31 -3.77 23.73
N ASP A 49 -12.21 -4.49 24.85
CA ASP A 49 -11.92 -5.93 24.85
C ASP A 49 -13.16 -6.78 24.49
N SER A 50 -13.01 -8.10 24.57
CA SER A 50 -14.10 -9.05 24.29
C SER A 50 -15.25 -8.99 25.26
N GLU A 51 -15.03 -8.46 26.46
CA GLU A 51 -16.03 -8.30 27.51
C GLU A 51 -16.72 -6.92 27.47
N GLY A 52 -16.31 -6.05 26.52
CA GLY A 52 -16.84 -4.68 26.39
C GLY A 52 -16.19 -3.68 27.34
N LYS A 53 -15.08 -4.04 28.00
CA LYS A 53 -14.35 -3.15 28.88
C LYS A 53 -13.41 -2.26 28.07
N ILE A 54 -13.37 -0.96 28.41
CA ILE A 54 -12.44 -0.02 27.78
C ILE A 54 -11.00 -0.36 28.15
N ARG A 55 -10.16 -0.59 27.15
CA ARG A 55 -8.73 -0.89 27.27
C ARG A 55 -7.86 0.15 26.61
N HIS A 56 -8.39 0.89 25.65
CA HIS A 56 -7.65 1.90 24.93
C HIS A 56 -8.50 3.17 24.77
N ILE A 57 -7.86 4.30 24.90
CA ILE A 57 -8.48 5.61 24.65
C ILE A 57 -7.58 6.40 23.71
N HIS A 58 -8.12 6.68 22.51
CA HIS A 58 -7.52 7.62 21.58
C HIS A 58 -8.27 8.94 21.62
N VAL A 59 -7.53 10.03 21.80
CA VAL A 59 -8.10 11.38 21.91
C VAL A 59 -7.67 12.21 20.70
N LYS A 60 -8.64 12.92 20.10
CA LYS A 60 -8.40 13.83 18.97
C LYS A 60 -9.06 15.17 19.22
N GLY A 61 -8.33 16.26 18.95
CA GLY A 61 -8.87 17.61 19.03
C GLY A 61 -10.05 17.82 18.07
N SER A 62 -11.09 18.49 18.55
CA SER A 62 -12.26 18.89 17.77
C SER A 62 -12.17 20.31 17.20
N CYS A 63 -11.07 21.04 17.47
CA CYS A 63 -10.83 22.39 16.96
C CYS A 63 -10.12 22.35 15.61
N SER A 64 -10.50 23.26 14.71
CA SER A 64 -9.93 23.42 13.38
C SER A 64 -8.77 24.43 13.30
N ASP A 65 -8.36 25.02 14.45
CA ASP A 65 -7.45 26.17 14.50
C ASP A 65 -5.95 25.79 14.38
N GLY A 66 -5.63 24.96 13.40
CA GLY A 66 -4.27 24.85 12.86
C GLY A 66 -3.34 23.80 13.49
N ARG A 67 -3.57 23.27 14.68
CA ARG A 67 -2.78 22.17 15.23
C ARG A 67 -3.62 20.91 15.44
N SER A 68 -3.33 19.87 14.68
CA SER A 68 -3.94 18.55 14.87
C SER A 68 -3.45 17.95 16.19
N PHE A 69 -4.26 18.00 17.23
CA PHE A 69 -3.99 17.31 18.49
C PHE A 69 -4.46 15.86 18.38
N ARG A 70 -3.61 14.92 18.71
CA ARG A 70 -3.92 13.50 18.88
C ARG A 70 -3.05 12.89 19.98
N LEU A 71 -3.62 12.05 20.80
CA LEU A 71 -2.95 11.43 21.94
C LEU A 71 -3.59 10.07 22.23
N ASN A 72 -2.79 9.06 22.53
CA ASN A 72 -3.25 7.87 23.22
C ASN A 72 -3.13 8.13 24.73
N GLN A 73 -4.25 7.97 25.46
CA GLN A 73 -4.28 8.20 26.90
C GLN A 73 -3.29 7.28 27.61
N GLU A 74 -2.60 7.80 28.62
CA GLU A 74 -1.72 7.00 29.47
C GLU A 74 -2.46 5.81 30.06
N GLY A 75 -1.84 4.63 30.09
CA GLY A 75 -2.46 3.39 30.53
C GLY A 75 -3.30 2.67 29.46
N SER A 76 -3.36 3.22 28.23
CA SER A 76 -4.01 2.54 27.10
C SER A 76 -3.18 1.35 26.63
N GLU A 77 -3.86 0.24 26.35
CA GLU A 77 -3.25 -0.97 25.80
C GLU A 77 -3.27 -0.93 24.27
N ALA A 78 -2.11 -0.98 23.64
CA ALA A 78 -1.98 -0.91 22.16
C ALA A 78 -2.67 -2.06 21.41
N ALA A 79 -2.98 -3.14 22.13
CA ALA A 79 -3.70 -4.29 21.60
C ALA A 79 -5.19 -4.04 21.33
N TYR A 80 -5.76 -2.91 21.76
CA TYR A 80 -7.18 -2.61 21.62
C TYR A 80 -7.38 -1.27 20.94
N GLY A 81 -7.73 -1.29 19.65
CA GLY A 81 -8.09 -0.09 18.90
C GLY A 81 -9.58 0.23 18.98
N PHE A 82 -9.96 1.43 18.56
CA PHE A 82 -11.35 1.73 18.26
C PHE A 82 -11.83 0.84 17.11
N GLY A 83 -13.02 0.25 17.22
CA GLY A 83 -13.48 -0.68 16.18
C GLY A 83 -14.91 -1.16 16.40
N TYR A 84 -15.31 -2.12 15.58
CA TYR A 84 -16.60 -2.78 15.62
C TYR A 84 -16.44 -4.28 15.35
N ARG A 85 -17.17 -5.11 16.07
CA ARG A 85 -17.22 -6.57 15.86
C ARG A 85 -18.48 -6.96 15.14
N GLY A 86 -18.34 -7.38 13.89
CA GLY A 86 -19.41 -7.89 13.08
C GLY A 86 -19.59 -9.41 13.18
N THR A 87 -20.55 -9.92 12.43
CA THR A 87 -20.91 -11.35 12.44
C THR A 87 -20.20 -12.18 11.38
N GLY A 88 -19.60 -11.52 10.37
CA GLY A 88 -18.91 -12.17 9.25
C GLY A 88 -17.45 -12.54 9.57
N ASN A 89 -16.74 -12.96 8.55
CA ASN A 89 -15.38 -13.49 8.63
C ASN A 89 -14.29 -12.49 8.17
N ARG A 90 -14.68 -11.22 7.85
CA ARG A 90 -13.73 -10.20 7.36
C ARG A 90 -13.40 -9.19 8.43
N LEU A 91 -12.11 -8.86 8.54
CA LEU A 91 -11.59 -7.76 9.35
C LEU A 91 -11.02 -6.68 8.44
N TYR A 92 -11.56 -5.47 8.53
CA TYR A 92 -11.02 -4.28 7.88
C TYR A 92 -10.14 -3.51 8.88
N VAL A 93 -8.94 -3.14 8.46
CA VAL A 93 -7.91 -2.54 9.33
C VAL A 93 -7.58 -1.14 8.84
N PHE A 94 -7.69 -0.14 9.70
CA PHE A 94 -7.45 1.26 9.40
C PHE A 94 -6.34 1.85 10.26
N GLU A 95 -5.72 2.92 9.80
CA GLU A 95 -4.70 3.63 10.57
C GLU A 95 -5.33 4.43 11.72
N ALA A 96 -6.42 5.15 11.47
CA ALA A 96 -7.06 6.02 12.44
C ALA A 96 -8.60 5.89 12.48
N PRO A 97 -9.25 6.29 13.62
CA PRO A 97 -10.70 6.21 13.77
C PRO A 97 -11.50 7.00 12.74
N ILE A 98 -10.99 8.16 12.31
CA ILE A 98 -11.68 8.97 11.30
C ILE A 98 -11.74 8.25 9.96
N ASP A 99 -10.69 7.55 9.58
CA ASP A 99 -10.66 6.78 8.32
C ASP A 99 -11.64 5.62 8.34
N LEU A 100 -11.73 4.90 9.47
CA LEU A 100 -12.75 3.88 9.67
C LEU A 100 -14.17 4.45 9.52
N LEU A 101 -14.47 5.56 10.21
CA LEU A 101 -15.79 6.19 10.13
C LEU A 101 -16.09 6.73 8.72
N SER A 102 -15.08 7.26 8.04
CA SER A 102 -15.18 7.73 6.66
C SER A 102 -15.48 6.60 5.71
N PHE A 103 -14.78 5.47 5.86
CA PHE A 103 -15.03 4.26 5.09
C PHE A 103 -16.48 3.76 5.27
N LEU A 104 -16.96 3.70 6.50
CA LEU A 104 -18.35 3.31 6.77
C LEU A 104 -19.36 4.30 6.19
N SER A 105 -19.03 5.60 6.17
CA SER A 105 -19.87 6.63 5.55
C SER A 105 -19.87 6.55 4.01
N LEU A 106 -18.76 6.11 3.42
CA LEU A 106 -18.64 5.84 1.98
C LEU A 106 -19.39 4.58 1.56
N TYR A 107 -19.41 3.54 2.41
CA TYR A 107 -19.95 2.21 2.14
C TYR A 107 -20.88 1.74 3.28
N PRO A 108 -22.04 2.39 3.46
CA PRO A 108 -22.93 2.15 4.60
C PRO A 108 -23.71 0.83 4.52
N GLU A 109 -23.76 0.18 3.32
CA GLU A 109 -24.59 -1.00 3.12
C GLU A 109 -24.00 -2.22 3.84
N ASN A 110 -24.80 -2.84 4.71
CA ASN A 110 -24.43 -4.07 5.43
C ASN A 110 -23.08 -3.99 6.19
N TRP A 111 -22.65 -2.80 6.58
CA TRP A 111 -21.38 -2.63 7.27
C TRP A 111 -21.28 -3.48 8.55
N GLN A 112 -22.39 -3.65 9.27
CA GLN A 112 -22.45 -4.44 10.51
C GLN A 112 -22.16 -5.94 10.30
N GLY A 113 -22.18 -6.42 9.07
CA GLY A 113 -21.78 -7.78 8.72
C GLY A 113 -20.27 -8.03 8.83
N ASN A 114 -19.45 -6.99 8.84
CA ASN A 114 -18.00 -7.10 8.89
C ASN A 114 -17.43 -6.55 10.20
N SER A 115 -16.18 -6.89 10.52
CA SER A 115 -15.43 -6.35 11.65
C SER A 115 -14.44 -5.28 11.20
N TYR A 116 -14.21 -4.30 12.07
CA TYR A 116 -13.34 -3.14 11.78
C TYR A 116 -12.49 -2.84 12.99
N ILE A 117 -11.22 -2.46 12.78
CA ILE A 117 -10.28 -2.09 13.84
C ILE A 117 -9.35 -0.97 13.38
N THR A 118 -9.00 -0.09 14.30
CA THR A 118 -7.96 0.93 14.07
C THR A 118 -6.69 0.58 14.81
N LEU A 119 -5.55 0.87 14.18
CA LEU A 119 -4.23 0.64 14.77
C LEU A 119 -3.78 1.83 15.63
N ASN A 120 -4.39 3.01 15.46
CA ASN A 120 -3.94 4.29 16.02
C ASN A 120 -2.48 4.59 15.69
N GLY A 121 -2.10 4.32 14.46
CA GLY A 121 -0.78 4.31 13.87
C GLY A 121 -0.64 3.11 12.92
N VAL A 122 0.52 2.50 12.88
CA VAL A 122 0.82 1.42 11.93
C VAL A 122 1.29 0.10 12.59
N ALA A 123 1.20 -0.01 13.93
CA ALA A 123 1.60 -1.22 14.65
C ALA A 123 0.55 -2.33 14.56
N GLU A 124 0.99 -3.59 14.60
CA GLU A 124 0.15 -4.78 14.37
C GLU A 124 -0.72 -5.21 15.56
N HIS A 125 -0.47 -4.68 16.75
CA HIS A 125 -1.00 -5.23 18.01
C HIS A 125 -2.53 -5.34 18.03
N ALA A 126 -3.25 -4.28 17.65
CA ALA A 126 -4.71 -4.27 17.67
C ALA A 126 -5.32 -5.22 16.63
N MET A 127 -4.69 -5.33 15.46
CA MET A 127 -5.10 -6.27 14.42
C MET A 127 -4.95 -7.73 14.88
N LEU A 128 -3.79 -8.09 15.42
CA LEU A 128 -3.54 -9.45 15.89
C LEU A 128 -4.44 -9.82 17.09
N GLN A 129 -4.71 -8.87 17.99
CA GLN A 129 -5.62 -9.11 19.11
C GLN A 129 -7.06 -9.31 18.62
N ALA A 130 -7.54 -8.51 17.66
CA ALA A 130 -8.87 -8.67 17.08
C ALA A 130 -9.06 -10.05 16.43
N LEU A 131 -8.04 -10.55 15.73
CA LEU A 131 -8.04 -11.89 15.13
C LEU A 131 -8.05 -12.99 16.20
N LYS A 132 -7.27 -12.83 17.28
CA LYS A 132 -7.23 -13.76 18.41
C LYS A 132 -8.57 -13.82 19.15
N ASP A 133 -9.21 -12.66 19.35
CA ASP A 133 -10.49 -12.55 20.06
C ASP A 133 -11.68 -13.04 19.23
N ASN A 134 -11.52 -13.17 17.91
CA ASN A 134 -12.56 -13.66 17.02
C ASN A 134 -12.02 -14.65 15.98
N PRO A 135 -11.91 -15.94 16.34
CA PRO A 135 -11.37 -16.99 15.46
C PRO A 135 -12.15 -17.23 14.16
N ARG A 136 -13.35 -16.63 13.99
CA ARG A 136 -14.09 -16.67 12.74
C ARG A 136 -13.50 -15.77 11.65
N LEU A 137 -12.67 -14.82 12.04
CA LEU A 137 -12.01 -13.91 11.09
C LEU A 137 -10.90 -14.66 10.35
N ASP A 138 -11.06 -14.84 9.07
CA ASP A 138 -10.12 -15.55 8.19
C ASP A 138 -9.59 -14.67 7.06
N THR A 139 -10.26 -13.57 6.78
CA THR A 139 -9.91 -12.62 5.71
C THR A 139 -9.59 -11.25 6.32
N VAL A 140 -8.40 -10.74 6.07
CA VAL A 140 -7.97 -9.41 6.52
C VAL A 140 -7.86 -8.47 5.33
N VAL A 141 -8.48 -7.30 5.44
CA VAL A 141 -8.43 -6.24 4.43
C VAL A 141 -7.71 -5.04 5.04
N LEU A 142 -6.50 -4.77 4.56
CA LEU A 142 -5.69 -3.64 5.00
C LEU A 142 -6.12 -2.38 4.24
N CYS A 143 -6.63 -1.39 4.99
CA CYS A 143 -7.20 -0.14 4.50
C CYS A 143 -6.45 1.08 5.05
N LEU A 144 -5.11 0.99 5.14
CA LEU A 144 -4.26 2.06 5.63
C LEU A 144 -4.16 3.20 4.61
N ASP A 145 -3.62 4.33 5.06
CA ASP A 145 -3.45 5.53 4.24
C ASP A 145 -2.72 5.25 2.92
N HIS A 146 -3.09 6.00 1.89
CA HIS A 146 -2.47 5.93 0.58
C HIS A 146 -1.32 6.93 0.49
N ASP A 147 -0.38 6.79 1.41
CA ASP A 147 0.87 7.53 1.45
C ASP A 147 2.06 6.57 1.67
N PRO A 148 3.31 7.03 1.59
CA PRO A 148 4.48 6.16 1.73
C PRO A 148 4.49 5.31 3.00
N ALA A 149 4.08 5.88 4.14
CA ALA A 149 4.08 5.17 5.42
C ALA A 149 3.00 4.08 5.47
N GLY A 150 1.78 4.39 5.01
CA GLY A 150 0.68 3.42 4.94
C GLY A 150 0.95 2.30 3.95
N ILE A 151 1.59 2.61 2.80
CA ILE A 151 1.98 1.62 1.79
C ILE A 151 3.00 0.63 2.38
N GLU A 152 4.05 1.13 3.02
CA GLU A 152 5.08 0.31 3.66
C GLU A 152 4.49 -0.53 4.80
N ALA A 153 3.64 0.08 5.62
CA ALA A 153 2.96 -0.62 6.71
C ALA A 153 2.07 -1.76 6.20
N CYS A 154 1.34 -1.57 5.09
CA CYS A 154 0.54 -2.64 4.47
C CYS A 154 1.39 -3.84 4.09
N GLY A 155 2.57 -3.64 3.49
CA GLY A 155 3.50 -4.71 3.15
C GLY A 155 3.96 -5.48 4.38
N ARG A 156 4.44 -4.75 5.40
CA ARG A 156 4.90 -5.33 6.66
C ARG A 156 3.80 -6.09 7.42
N LEU A 157 2.59 -5.52 7.51
CA LEU A 157 1.45 -6.17 8.18
C LEU A 157 0.99 -7.42 7.43
N ALA A 158 1.01 -7.41 6.09
CA ALA A 158 0.71 -8.61 5.30
C ALA A 158 1.69 -9.76 5.58
N GLU A 159 2.98 -9.46 5.68
CA GLU A 159 3.99 -10.46 6.05
C GLU A 159 3.77 -11.01 7.47
N ILE A 160 3.45 -10.15 8.43
CA ILE A 160 3.14 -10.56 9.81
C ILE A 160 1.92 -11.47 9.83
N LEU A 161 0.86 -11.14 9.08
CA LEU A 161 -0.34 -11.97 8.99
C LEU A 161 -0.03 -13.35 8.42
N VAL A 162 0.73 -13.42 7.32
CA VAL A 162 1.12 -14.69 6.70
C VAL A 162 1.93 -15.54 7.68
N ARG A 163 2.89 -14.96 8.41
CA ARG A 163 3.68 -15.66 9.45
C ARG A 163 2.81 -16.19 10.60
N ASN A 164 1.68 -15.53 10.87
CA ASN A 164 0.71 -15.97 11.89
C ASN A 164 -0.39 -16.89 11.30
N GLY A 165 -0.25 -17.37 10.06
CA GLY A 165 -1.15 -18.36 9.46
C GLY A 165 -2.37 -17.77 8.74
N TYR A 166 -2.46 -16.45 8.58
CA TYR A 166 -3.53 -15.78 7.85
C TYR A 166 -3.14 -15.58 6.38
N GLY A 167 -3.63 -16.44 5.48
CA GLY A 167 -3.29 -16.39 4.05
C GLY A 167 -4.20 -15.50 3.20
N ALA A 168 -5.43 -15.21 3.67
CA ALA A 168 -6.39 -14.38 2.93
C ALA A 168 -6.22 -12.89 3.30
N VAL A 169 -5.13 -12.29 2.85
CA VAL A 169 -4.82 -10.88 3.07
C VAL A 169 -5.04 -10.09 1.79
N LYS A 170 -5.82 -9.01 1.89
CA LYS A 170 -6.11 -8.09 0.79
C LYS A 170 -5.70 -6.68 1.17
N ARG A 171 -5.38 -5.86 0.20
CA ARG A 171 -5.22 -4.42 0.36
C ARG A 171 -6.34 -3.72 -0.38
N LEU A 172 -6.99 -2.77 0.30
CA LEU A 172 -7.94 -1.84 -0.27
C LEU A 172 -7.41 -0.43 -0.03
N GLN A 173 -7.30 0.37 -1.09
CA GLN A 173 -6.74 1.71 -1.04
C GLN A 173 -7.81 2.75 -1.31
N SER A 174 -7.73 3.88 -0.58
CA SER A 174 -8.42 5.12 -0.94
C SER A 174 -7.91 5.65 -2.28
N ALA A 175 -8.74 6.39 -2.98
CA ALA A 175 -8.35 7.09 -4.22
C ALA A 175 -7.46 8.30 -3.92
N CYS A 176 -7.73 8.99 -2.80
CA CYS A 176 -6.95 10.09 -2.25
C CYS A 176 -5.99 9.59 -1.15
N LYS A 177 -5.34 10.50 -0.42
CA LYS A 177 -4.37 10.19 0.61
C LYS A 177 -4.92 9.25 1.69
N ASP A 178 -6.16 9.43 2.11
CA ASP A 178 -6.85 8.64 3.13
C ASP A 178 -8.35 8.56 2.86
N TRP A 179 -9.08 7.76 3.63
CA TRP A 179 -10.52 7.57 3.45
C TRP A 179 -11.34 8.81 3.76
N ASN A 180 -10.84 9.71 4.61
CA ASN A 180 -11.53 10.96 4.88
C ASN A 180 -11.39 11.94 3.70
N GLU A 181 -10.26 11.96 3.02
CA GLU A 181 -10.09 12.73 1.79
C GLU A 181 -11.01 12.22 0.66
N ASP A 182 -11.19 10.89 0.52
CA ASP A 182 -12.18 10.33 -0.41
C ASP A 182 -13.60 10.79 -0.08
N LEU A 183 -13.95 10.78 1.22
CA LEU A 183 -15.27 11.22 1.67
C LEU A 183 -15.49 12.72 1.40
N LYS A 184 -14.53 13.58 1.70
CA LYS A 184 -14.58 15.01 1.37
C LYS A 184 -14.75 15.26 -0.13
N GLY A 185 -14.05 14.49 -0.96
CA GLY A 185 -14.18 14.54 -2.42
C GLY A 185 -15.61 14.31 -2.90
N ARG A 186 -16.38 13.43 -2.25
CA ARG A 186 -17.82 13.27 -2.53
C ARG A 186 -18.64 14.52 -2.30
N TYR A 187 -18.21 15.38 -1.38
CA TYR A 187 -18.86 16.65 -1.08
C TYR A 187 -18.30 17.82 -1.88
N GLY A 188 -17.39 17.56 -2.83
CA GLY A 188 -16.80 18.55 -3.71
C GLY A 188 -15.74 19.43 -3.04
N GLU A 189 -15.18 19.01 -1.91
CA GLU A 189 -14.06 19.71 -1.28
C GLU A 189 -12.75 19.37 -1.99
N GLU A 190 -11.78 20.27 -1.89
CA GLU A 190 -10.40 20.02 -2.32
C GLU A 190 -9.80 18.90 -1.46
N THR A 191 -9.20 17.91 -2.11
CA THR A 191 -8.66 16.71 -1.47
C THR A 191 -7.15 16.63 -1.58
N ILE A 192 -6.53 15.98 -0.61
CA ILE A 192 -5.11 15.65 -0.67
C ILE A 192 -4.95 14.40 -1.55
N PRO A 193 -4.20 14.47 -2.65
CA PRO A 193 -4.02 13.33 -3.54
C PRO A 193 -3.25 12.19 -2.87
N ALA A 194 -3.49 10.98 -3.35
CA ALA A 194 -2.70 9.82 -2.97
C ALA A 194 -1.22 10.02 -3.31
N GLN A 195 -0.36 9.48 -2.48
CA GLN A 195 1.09 9.55 -2.63
C GLN A 195 1.66 8.15 -2.74
N GLU A 196 2.34 7.89 -3.84
CA GLU A 196 3.06 6.63 -4.00
C GLU A 196 4.35 6.64 -3.17
N HIS A 197 4.75 5.45 -2.72
CA HIS A 197 6.05 5.31 -2.06
C HIS A 197 7.17 5.73 -3.04
N PRO A 198 8.14 6.58 -2.64
CA PRO A 198 9.20 7.06 -3.54
C PRO A 198 9.95 5.93 -4.27
N ARG A 199 10.23 4.81 -3.59
CA ARG A 199 10.84 3.63 -4.19
C ARG A 199 9.95 2.98 -5.25
N VAL A 200 8.63 2.94 -5.04
CA VAL A 200 7.67 2.41 -6.01
C VAL A 200 7.59 3.33 -7.23
N MET A 201 7.61 4.65 -7.04
CA MET A 201 7.63 5.62 -8.15
C MET A 201 8.90 5.48 -8.98
N GLU A 202 10.06 5.36 -8.35
CA GLU A 202 11.32 5.14 -9.03
C GLU A 202 11.33 3.82 -9.83
N CYS A 203 10.78 2.77 -9.26
CA CYS A 203 10.62 1.49 -9.93
C CYS A 203 9.60 1.54 -11.07
N ARG A 204 8.50 2.30 -10.94
CA ARG A 204 7.53 2.53 -12.01
C ARG A 204 8.16 3.24 -13.21
N ALA A 205 8.94 4.29 -12.97
CA ALA A 205 9.65 4.98 -14.03
C ALA A 205 10.55 4.01 -14.82
N TRP A 206 11.28 3.14 -14.14
CA TRP A 206 12.05 2.07 -14.75
C TRP A 206 11.20 1.07 -15.55
N THR A 207 10.06 0.70 -14.98
CA THR A 207 9.12 -0.24 -15.63
C THR A 207 8.52 0.35 -16.89
N GLU A 208 8.20 1.65 -16.88
CA GLU A 208 7.69 2.35 -18.07
C GLU A 208 8.77 2.46 -19.17
N VAL A 209 10.01 2.75 -18.80
CA VAL A 209 11.14 2.72 -19.72
C VAL A 209 11.28 1.34 -20.35
N LEU A 210 11.24 0.25 -19.56
CA LEU A 210 11.30 -1.12 -20.07
C LEU A 210 10.11 -1.44 -20.99
N LYS A 211 8.93 -0.90 -20.71
CA LYS A 211 7.75 -1.04 -21.56
C LYS A 211 7.94 -0.37 -22.91
N GLU A 212 8.34 0.90 -22.90
CA GLU A 212 8.62 1.66 -24.14
C GLU A 212 9.69 0.97 -25.00
N VAL A 213 10.74 0.45 -24.35
CA VAL A 213 11.79 -0.34 -25.01
C VAL A 213 11.20 -1.57 -25.65
N THR A 214 10.43 -2.34 -24.89
CA THR A 214 9.82 -3.57 -25.37
C THR A 214 8.88 -3.34 -26.54
N GLU A 215 8.12 -2.26 -26.50
CA GLU A 215 7.19 -1.85 -27.56
C GLU A 215 7.92 -1.34 -28.82
N SER A 216 9.09 -0.74 -28.67
CA SER A 216 9.89 -0.20 -29.76
C SER A 216 10.84 -1.23 -30.40
N ILE A 217 11.15 -2.33 -29.73
CA ILE A 217 11.92 -3.42 -30.30
C ILE A 217 11.20 -3.99 -31.51
N ASN A 218 11.91 -4.06 -32.66
CA ASN A 218 11.36 -4.56 -33.90
C ASN A 218 10.83 -6.00 -33.76
N ILE A 219 9.63 -6.18 -34.24
CA ILE A 219 8.81 -7.39 -34.09
C ILE A 219 9.47 -8.70 -34.54
N LYS A 220 10.48 -8.67 -35.42
CA LYS A 220 11.18 -9.89 -35.84
C LYS A 220 11.87 -10.71 -34.73
N TYR A 221 11.91 -10.19 -33.51
CA TYR A 221 12.52 -10.84 -32.34
C TYR A 221 11.50 -11.68 -31.56
N ALA A 222 11.62 -12.97 -31.65
CA ALA A 222 10.62 -13.90 -31.09
C ALA A 222 10.62 -14.05 -29.57
N ASN A 223 11.71 -13.73 -28.91
CA ASN A 223 11.74 -13.73 -27.44
C ASN A 223 11.10 -12.51 -26.80
N ARG A 224 10.40 -11.69 -27.59
CA ARG A 224 9.58 -10.59 -27.06
C ARG A 224 8.59 -11.07 -26.00
N SER A 225 8.00 -12.26 -26.16
CA SER A 225 7.11 -12.84 -25.15
C SER A 225 7.80 -13.09 -23.80
N TYR A 226 9.08 -13.48 -23.83
CA TYR A 226 9.88 -13.67 -22.63
C TYR A 226 10.19 -12.33 -21.97
N ILE A 227 10.53 -11.31 -22.75
CA ILE A 227 10.76 -9.93 -22.31
C ILE A 227 9.48 -9.34 -21.73
N CYS A 228 8.34 -9.52 -22.39
CA CYS A 228 7.04 -9.05 -21.89
C CYS A 228 6.64 -9.75 -20.58
N ARG A 229 6.90 -11.03 -20.44
CA ARG A 229 6.65 -11.78 -19.21
C ARG A 229 7.51 -11.25 -18.07
N TYR A 230 8.79 -11.05 -18.33
CA TYR A 230 9.72 -10.49 -17.36
C TYR A 230 9.31 -9.07 -16.90
N TYR A 231 8.93 -8.22 -17.87
CA TYR A 231 8.34 -6.91 -17.57
C TYR A 231 7.08 -7.03 -16.71
N GLN A 232 6.19 -7.97 -17.01
CA GLN A 232 4.97 -8.20 -16.26
C GLN A 232 5.27 -8.65 -14.82
N ASP A 233 6.29 -9.47 -14.63
CA ASP A 233 6.72 -9.91 -13.32
C ASP A 233 7.27 -8.73 -12.48
N ILE A 234 8.11 -7.88 -13.08
CA ILE A 234 8.58 -6.64 -12.45
C ILE A 234 7.41 -5.75 -12.07
N TYR A 235 6.47 -5.53 -13.00
CA TYR A 235 5.28 -4.71 -12.74
C TYR A 235 4.42 -5.28 -11.61
N ASN A 236 4.28 -6.59 -11.54
CA ASN A 236 3.53 -7.26 -10.47
C ASN A 236 4.23 -7.10 -9.11
N GLU A 237 5.54 -7.18 -9.05
CA GLU A 237 6.31 -6.93 -7.84
C GLU A 237 6.20 -5.48 -7.36
N LEU A 238 6.22 -4.53 -8.29
CA LEU A 238 6.01 -3.11 -7.99
C LEU A 238 4.61 -2.83 -7.44
N LYS A 239 3.60 -3.47 -8.03
CA LYS A 239 2.22 -3.38 -7.51
C LYS A 239 2.08 -3.91 -6.07
N LYS A 240 2.94 -4.82 -5.65
CA LYS A 240 2.98 -5.34 -4.28
C LYS A 240 3.66 -4.35 -3.31
N GLY A 241 4.11 -3.20 -3.77
CA GLY A 241 4.79 -2.21 -2.95
C GLY A 241 6.22 -2.61 -2.54
N ARG A 242 6.84 -3.55 -3.25
CA ARG A 242 8.23 -3.91 -2.99
C ARG A 242 9.16 -2.79 -3.37
N GLY A 243 10.08 -2.47 -2.47
CA GLY A 243 11.04 -1.41 -2.67
C GLY A 243 12.09 -1.72 -3.74
N ARG A 244 12.88 -0.71 -4.08
CA ARG A 244 13.93 -0.80 -5.09
C ARG A 244 14.94 -1.93 -4.81
N GLU A 245 15.29 -2.18 -3.54
CA GLU A 245 16.23 -3.25 -3.18
C GLU A 245 15.69 -4.62 -3.55
N GLN A 246 14.41 -4.90 -3.26
CA GLN A 246 13.78 -6.16 -3.63
C GLN A 246 13.59 -6.30 -5.15
N LEU A 247 13.33 -5.18 -5.83
CA LEU A 247 13.31 -5.18 -7.29
C LEU A 247 14.69 -5.43 -7.87
N MET A 248 15.69 -4.84 -7.24
CA MET A 248 17.08 -5.01 -7.64
C MET A 248 17.56 -6.45 -7.39
N ASP A 249 17.11 -7.11 -6.32
CA ASP A 249 17.34 -8.54 -6.11
C ASP A 249 16.67 -9.40 -7.20
N ALA A 250 15.49 -8.99 -7.70
CA ALA A 250 14.85 -9.63 -8.84
C ALA A 250 15.63 -9.44 -10.17
N PHE A 251 16.51 -8.44 -10.25
CA PHE A 251 17.45 -8.23 -11.36
C PHE A 251 18.74 -9.02 -11.20
N ASP A 252 18.95 -9.76 -10.12
CA ASP A 252 20.13 -10.62 -10.00
C ASP A 252 20.09 -11.78 -11.03
N GLY A 253 21.21 -12.03 -11.65
CA GLY A 253 21.34 -13.10 -12.63
C GLY A 253 20.56 -12.84 -13.94
N PRO A 254 19.57 -13.69 -14.29
CA PRO A 254 18.86 -13.59 -15.56
C PRO A 254 18.13 -12.27 -15.80
N GLY A 255 17.61 -11.67 -14.75
CA GLY A 255 16.86 -10.41 -14.85
C GLY A 255 17.74 -9.23 -15.24
N MET A 256 18.94 -9.13 -14.67
CA MET A 256 19.87 -8.08 -15.04
C MET A 256 20.42 -8.26 -16.45
N LEU A 257 20.58 -9.51 -16.89
CA LEU A 257 20.96 -9.84 -18.25
C LEU A 257 19.92 -9.39 -19.26
N LEU A 258 18.64 -9.67 -18.98
CA LEU A 258 17.52 -9.20 -19.79
C LEU A 258 17.47 -7.67 -19.88
N THR A 259 17.66 -6.98 -18.78
CA THR A 259 17.71 -5.51 -18.75
C THR A 259 18.88 -5.01 -19.60
N GLY A 260 20.05 -5.63 -19.49
CA GLY A 260 21.21 -5.30 -20.31
C GLY A 260 20.99 -5.52 -21.81
N VAL A 261 20.31 -6.61 -22.17
CA VAL A 261 19.94 -6.90 -23.57
C VAL A 261 18.93 -5.89 -24.09
N LEU A 262 17.91 -5.56 -23.31
CA LEU A 262 16.93 -4.55 -23.66
C LEU A 262 17.58 -3.19 -23.92
N VAL A 263 18.48 -2.76 -23.05
CA VAL A 263 19.23 -1.52 -23.22
C VAL A 263 20.06 -1.53 -24.50
N ARG A 264 20.72 -2.64 -24.85
CA ARG A 264 21.47 -2.77 -26.10
C ARG A 264 20.56 -2.80 -27.34
N CYS A 265 19.41 -3.43 -27.26
CA CYS A 265 18.44 -3.41 -28.36
C CYS A 265 17.96 -1.96 -28.61
N MET A 266 17.72 -1.17 -27.57
CA MET A 266 17.37 0.24 -27.73
C MET A 266 18.46 1.05 -28.40
N GLU A 267 19.69 0.86 -27.98
CA GLU A 267 20.83 1.58 -28.56
C GLU A 267 20.96 1.27 -30.07
N LYS A 268 20.77 0.01 -30.46
CA LYS A 268 20.75 -0.40 -31.90
C LYS A 268 19.61 0.26 -32.69
N GLU A 269 18.45 0.47 -32.04
CA GLU A 269 17.28 1.12 -32.68
C GLU A 269 17.35 2.66 -32.57
N GLY A 270 18.41 3.23 -32.00
CA GLY A 270 18.60 4.68 -31.86
C GLY A 270 17.70 5.34 -30.81
N ILE A 271 17.18 4.56 -29.87
CA ILE A 271 16.30 5.04 -28.81
C ILE A 271 17.14 5.56 -27.64
N ALA A 272 16.99 6.82 -27.28
CA ALA A 272 17.69 7.43 -26.17
C ALA A 272 17.05 7.08 -24.82
N LEU A 273 17.82 6.59 -23.86
CA LEU A 273 17.42 6.31 -22.48
C LEU A 273 17.72 7.51 -21.58
N GLY A 274 16.82 8.44 -21.50
CA GLY A 274 16.91 9.58 -20.58
C GLY A 274 18.21 10.38 -20.73
N ARG A 275 18.89 10.65 -19.61
CA ARG A 275 20.16 11.39 -19.58
C ARG A 275 21.41 10.50 -19.74
N GLU A 276 21.25 9.21 -19.69
CA GLU A 276 22.33 8.24 -19.84
C GLU A 276 22.38 7.78 -21.31
N THR A 277 23.50 8.02 -21.97
CA THR A 277 23.60 7.97 -23.43
C THR A 277 24.18 6.70 -23.99
N SER A 278 24.60 5.72 -23.15
CA SER A 278 25.14 4.46 -23.66
C SER A 278 24.70 3.24 -22.86
N ALA A 279 24.42 2.13 -23.56
CA ALA A 279 24.13 0.84 -22.95
C ALA A 279 25.25 0.36 -22.02
N ASP A 280 26.50 0.60 -22.39
CA ASP A 280 27.65 0.23 -21.58
C ASP A 280 27.69 0.99 -20.26
N GLN A 281 27.30 2.26 -20.24
CA GLN A 281 27.25 3.07 -19.03
C GLN A 281 26.11 2.63 -18.09
N ILE A 282 24.96 2.26 -18.63
CA ILE A 282 23.85 1.69 -17.85
C ILE A 282 24.25 0.33 -17.28
N LEU A 283 24.85 -0.54 -18.09
CA LEU A 283 25.37 -1.83 -17.66
C LEU A 283 26.48 -1.69 -16.60
N GLU A 284 27.36 -0.71 -16.75
CA GLU A 284 28.40 -0.42 -15.77
C GLU A 284 27.82 0.11 -14.46
N ASN A 285 26.84 0.98 -14.52
CA ASN A 285 26.13 1.49 -13.35
C ASN A 285 25.32 0.38 -12.64
N LEU A 286 24.64 -0.45 -13.38
CA LEU A 286 23.98 -1.64 -12.86
C LEU A 286 24.99 -2.59 -12.23
N SER A 287 26.09 -2.88 -12.88
CA SER A 287 27.14 -3.75 -12.35
C SER A 287 27.79 -3.21 -11.08
N LYS A 288 28.03 -1.91 -10.97
CA LYS A 288 28.57 -1.26 -9.76
C LYS A 288 27.61 -1.38 -8.59
N ARG A 289 26.31 -1.31 -8.82
CA ARG A 289 25.28 -1.45 -7.77
C ARG A 289 25.12 -2.89 -7.28
N TYR A 290 25.40 -3.87 -8.14
CA TYR A 290 25.15 -5.29 -7.87
C TYR A 290 26.36 -6.08 -7.38
N GLN A 291 27.50 -5.48 -7.20
CA GLN A 291 28.74 -6.18 -6.92
C GLN A 291 29.32 -6.18 -5.50
N PRO A 292 28.57 -6.08 -4.41
CA PRO A 292 29.23 -6.43 -3.15
C PRO A 292 29.58 -7.92 -3.02
N HIS A 293 28.99 -8.80 -3.86
CA HIS A 293 29.01 -10.24 -3.59
C HIS A 293 29.51 -11.15 -4.72
N LYS A 294 29.90 -10.62 -5.88
CA LYS A 294 30.37 -11.47 -7.01
C LYS A 294 31.64 -10.96 -7.65
N ASP A 295 32.50 -11.88 -8.04
CA ASP A 295 33.74 -11.63 -8.75
C ASP A 295 33.47 -10.87 -10.08
N LYS A 296 33.97 -9.63 -10.14
CA LYS A 296 33.73 -8.67 -11.23
C LYS A 296 34.02 -9.21 -12.62
N GLY A 297 35.11 -9.99 -12.76
CA GLY A 297 35.51 -10.56 -14.03
C GLY A 297 34.53 -11.60 -14.55
N ASN A 298 34.03 -12.45 -13.68
CA ASN A 298 33.12 -13.56 -14.05
C ASN A 298 31.72 -13.04 -14.40
N PHE A 299 31.26 -11.98 -13.71
CA PHE A 299 29.97 -11.39 -13.94
C PHE A 299 29.89 -10.71 -15.31
N ASN A 300 30.82 -9.83 -15.63
CA ASN A 300 30.85 -9.14 -16.93
C ASN A 300 31.01 -10.11 -18.12
N THR A 301 31.77 -11.18 -17.93
CA THR A 301 31.92 -12.21 -18.96
C THR A 301 30.61 -12.97 -19.16
N ARG A 302 29.93 -13.37 -18.12
CA ARG A 302 28.61 -14.02 -18.19
C ARG A 302 27.56 -13.11 -18.84
N ILE A 303 27.51 -11.84 -18.50
CA ILE A 303 26.58 -10.87 -19.10
C ILE A 303 26.83 -10.81 -20.62
N ARG A 304 28.09 -10.67 -21.06
CA ARG A 304 28.43 -10.62 -22.51
C ARG A 304 28.08 -11.89 -23.23
N GLN A 305 28.38 -13.05 -22.65
CA GLN A 305 28.04 -14.35 -23.23
C GLN A 305 26.52 -14.55 -23.35
N MET A 306 25.75 -14.20 -22.32
CA MET A 306 24.29 -14.32 -22.36
C MET A 306 23.65 -13.27 -23.27
N GLN A 307 24.24 -12.08 -23.41
CA GLN A 307 23.82 -11.09 -24.40
C GLN A 307 23.98 -11.62 -25.82
N ALA A 308 25.15 -12.20 -26.13
CA ALA A 308 25.41 -12.78 -27.44
C ALA A 308 24.45 -13.93 -27.74
N ALA A 309 24.27 -14.87 -26.80
CA ALA A 309 23.34 -15.98 -26.94
C ALA A 309 21.88 -15.51 -27.10
N PHE A 310 21.50 -14.44 -26.40
CA PHE A 310 20.16 -13.88 -26.49
C PHE A 310 19.94 -13.14 -27.82
N GLU A 311 20.94 -12.39 -28.30
CA GLU A 311 20.89 -11.74 -29.60
C GLU A 311 20.75 -12.77 -30.74
N GLU A 312 21.52 -13.87 -30.69
CA GLU A 312 21.38 -14.99 -31.63
C GLU A 312 19.98 -15.62 -31.55
N THR A 313 19.45 -15.80 -30.35
CA THR A 313 18.11 -16.38 -30.15
C THR A 313 17.02 -15.45 -30.67
N LEU A 314 17.14 -14.13 -30.48
CA LEU A 314 16.20 -13.14 -31.03
C LEU A 314 16.11 -13.14 -32.54
N GLU A 315 17.19 -13.49 -33.24
CA GLU A 315 17.21 -13.56 -34.70
C GLU A 315 16.50 -14.80 -35.28
N VAL A 316 16.38 -15.86 -34.50
CA VAL A 316 15.85 -17.17 -34.95
C VAL A 316 14.32 -17.29 -34.79
N PHE A 317 13.72 -16.53 -33.91
CA PHE A 317 12.30 -16.68 -33.57
C PHE A 317 11.38 -15.70 -34.31
N ASP A 318 10.24 -16.19 -34.80
CA ASP A 318 9.19 -15.40 -35.46
C ASP A 318 8.20 -14.81 -34.43
N THR A 319 7.78 -13.57 -34.64
CA THR A 319 6.95 -12.79 -33.72
C THR A 319 5.47 -13.11 -33.83
N LYS A 320 5.05 -13.97 -34.74
CA LYS A 320 3.63 -14.30 -34.97
C LYS A 320 2.94 -14.92 -33.77
N ASP A 321 3.70 -15.54 -32.86
CA ASP A 321 3.13 -16.14 -31.62
C ASP A 321 2.72 -15.14 -30.55
N LEU A 322 3.04 -13.86 -30.70
CA LEU A 322 2.72 -12.82 -29.73
C LEU A 322 1.34 -12.19 -29.96
N GLU A 323 0.90 -12.12 -31.21
CA GLU A 323 -0.39 -11.55 -31.57
C GLU A 323 -1.57 -12.48 -31.25
N GLN A 324 -1.32 -13.74 -30.94
CA GLN A 324 -2.37 -14.73 -30.62
C GLN A 324 -2.69 -14.88 -29.11
N LYS A 325 -2.03 -14.11 -28.24
CA LYS A 325 -2.18 -14.23 -26.77
C LYS A 325 -2.66 -12.95 -26.08
N GLU A 326 -3.11 -11.93 -26.81
CA GLU A 326 -3.94 -10.85 -26.32
C GLU A 326 -5.41 -11.23 -26.53
#